data_7ca9a2ec4490a23c05b5ee1e12894861
#
_entry.id   7ca9a2ec4490a23c05b5ee1e12894861
#
_cell.length_a   1.000
_cell.length_b   1.000
_cell.length_c   1.000
_cell.angle_alpha   90.00
_cell.angle_beta   90.00
_cell.angle_gamma   90.00
#
_symmetry.space_group_name_H-M   'P 1'
#
loop_
_entity.id
_entity.type
_entity.pdbx_description
1 polymer ?
#
loop_
_entity_poly.entity_id
_entity_poly.type
_entity_poly.pdbx_seq_one_letter_code
_entity_poly.pdbx_strand_id
1 'polypeptide(L)'
;MKTKGKSGVMDMTQGNMAMLILSFALPLMLGNVFQQFYTVADTAIVGKILGVDALAALGTVESINWLVLGTIQGITQGFGILVSQQFGAKKEEALQETIFHASFLAVVAAILFTVGILIGLPGLVGILQVPVDIRPICLDYLYVLFGGIPLMMLYNFTAAMLRAFGDSKTPLTACVIAALFNIALDLYFILELGWGVKGAALATVIAQTLASAYCLWKLCRIEVLTEKRKAAKWRLHAGLCGKLIYLGLPMAFQNL
;
A
#
# COMPACT_ATOMS: atom_id res chain seq x y z
N MET A 1 28.96 16.57 3.22
CA MET A 1 29.16 15.93 4.54
C MET A 1 27.83 15.28 4.94
N LYS A 2 27.80 13.96 4.98
CA LYS A 2 26.55 13.20 5.23
C LYS A 2 26.24 13.21 6.72
N THR A 3 25.29 13.99 7.17
CA THR A 3 24.68 13.82 8.49
C THR A 3 23.71 12.63 8.42
N LYS A 4 24.28 11.41 8.45
CA LYS A 4 23.51 10.23 8.82
C LYS A 4 23.17 10.37 10.30
N GLY A 5 21.94 10.78 10.62
CA GLY A 5 21.39 10.52 11.93
C GLY A 5 21.45 9.01 12.18
N LYS A 6 21.72 8.58 13.41
CA LYS A 6 21.87 7.18 13.83
C LYS A 6 20.68 6.25 13.50
N SER A 7 19.56 6.80 13.01
CA SER A 7 18.28 6.09 12.78
C SER A 7 17.91 5.82 11.31
N GLY A 8 18.78 6.15 10.33
CA GLY A 8 18.41 5.98 8.91
C GLY A 8 17.42 7.02 8.35
N VAL A 9 16.94 7.92 9.18
CA VAL A 9 16.01 9.01 8.84
C VAL A 9 16.80 10.16 8.22
N MET A 10 16.33 10.69 7.07
CA MET A 10 16.96 11.82 6.39
C MET A 10 16.30 13.12 6.86
N ASP A 11 17.10 14.02 7.48
CA ASP A 11 16.61 15.38 7.78
C ASP A 11 16.52 16.18 6.48
N MET A 12 15.30 16.39 6.00
CA MET A 12 15.00 17.09 4.75
C MET A 12 14.99 18.63 4.94
N THR A 13 15.22 19.11 6.15
CA THR A 13 15.20 20.56 6.46
C THR A 13 16.56 21.24 6.29
N GLN A 14 17.63 20.46 6.09
CA GLN A 14 19.01 20.98 6.00
C GLN A 14 19.72 20.44 4.76
N GLY A 15 20.34 21.34 3.99
CA GLY A 15 21.18 20.98 2.84
C GLY A 15 20.74 21.59 1.52
N ASN A 16 21.29 21.09 0.41
CA ASN A 16 20.89 21.53 -0.93
C ASN A 16 19.52 20.91 -1.29
N MET A 17 18.50 21.76 -1.39
CA MET A 17 17.10 21.38 -1.63
C MET A 17 16.94 20.48 -2.87
N ALA A 18 17.60 20.83 -3.97
CA ALA A 18 17.49 20.05 -5.22
C ALA A 18 18.06 18.62 -5.05
N MET A 19 19.18 18.47 -4.36
CA MET A 19 19.81 17.17 -4.12
C MET A 19 19.00 16.33 -3.14
N LEU A 20 18.37 16.95 -2.14
CA LEU A 20 17.47 16.28 -1.20
C LEU A 20 16.22 15.76 -1.92
N ILE A 21 15.59 16.59 -2.75
CA ILE A 21 14.42 16.20 -3.55
C ILE A 21 14.78 15.05 -4.49
N LEU A 22 15.87 15.13 -5.24
CA LEU A 22 16.31 14.07 -6.15
C LEU A 22 16.62 12.77 -5.42
N SER A 23 17.32 12.82 -4.29
CA SER A 23 17.67 11.63 -3.51
C SER A 23 16.45 10.93 -2.90
N PHE A 24 15.36 11.68 -2.66
CA PHE A 24 14.09 11.15 -2.18
C PHE A 24 13.18 10.67 -3.31
N ALA A 25 13.10 11.45 -4.41
CA ALA A 25 12.23 11.16 -5.54
C ALA A 25 12.71 9.96 -6.37
N LEU A 26 14.03 9.81 -6.57
CA LEU A 26 14.57 8.73 -7.38
C LEU A 26 14.17 7.32 -6.87
N PRO A 27 14.29 6.99 -5.58
CA PRO A 27 13.79 5.70 -5.08
C PRO A 27 12.28 5.53 -5.27
N LEU A 28 11.48 6.58 -5.16
CA LEU A 28 10.03 6.51 -5.39
C LEU A 28 9.70 6.21 -6.85
N MET A 29 10.37 6.90 -7.79
CA MET A 29 10.22 6.64 -9.22
C MET A 29 10.62 5.21 -9.57
N LEU A 30 11.75 4.73 -9.05
CA LEU A 30 12.17 3.34 -9.24
C LEU A 30 11.17 2.36 -8.66
N GLY A 31 10.60 2.65 -7.48
CA GLY A 31 9.53 1.83 -6.88
C GLY A 31 8.32 1.69 -7.79
N ASN A 32 7.85 2.79 -8.38
CA ASN A 32 6.74 2.76 -9.33
C ASN A 32 7.09 1.96 -10.61
N VAL A 33 8.31 2.11 -11.14
CA VAL A 33 8.78 1.33 -12.29
C VAL A 33 8.81 -0.17 -11.95
N PHE A 34 9.36 -0.56 -10.80
CA PHE A 34 9.37 -1.95 -10.36
C PHE A 34 7.96 -2.51 -10.15
N GLN A 35 7.03 -1.70 -9.64
CA GLN A 35 5.63 -2.09 -9.50
C GLN A 35 4.98 -2.35 -10.86
N GLN A 36 5.26 -1.54 -11.87
CA GLN A 36 4.77 -1.77 -13.24
C GLN A 36 5.36 -3.04 -13.85
N PHE A 37 6.66 -3.27 -13.68
CA PHE A 37 7.29 -4.51 -14.14
C PHE A 37 6.66 -5.75 -13.52
N TYR A 38 6.40 -5.72 -12.22
CA TYR A 38 5.75 -6.82 -11.52
C TYR A 38 4.33 -7.07 -12.04
N THR A 39 3.52 -6.03 -12.26
CA THR A 39 2.17 -6.15 -12.83
C THR A 39 2.19 -6.77 -14.23
N VAL A 40 3.14 -6.33 -15.07
CA VAL A 40 3.33 -6.91 -16.41
C VAL A 40 3.76 -8.37 -16.33
N ALA A 41 4.67 -8.72 -15.42
CA ALA A 41 5.14 -10.10 -15.25
C ALA A 41 4.00 -11.02 -14.78
N ASP A 42 3.23 -10.61 -13.78
CA ASP A 42 2.06 -11.34 -13.26
C ASP A 42 1.03 -11.58 -14.39
N THR A 43 0.65 -10.53 -15.11
CA THR A 43 -0.28 -10.62 -16.25
C THR A 43 0.25 -11.55 -17.35
N ALA A 44 1.56 -11.48 -17.64
CA ALA A 44 2.19 -12.35 -18.65
C ALA A 44 2.22 -13.81 -18.23
N ILE A 45 2.49 -14.10 -16.95
CA ILE A 45 2.46 -15.46 -16.38
C ILE A 45 1.06 -16.03 -16.48
N VAL A 46 0.05 -15.29 -15.99
CA VAL A 46 -1.36 -15.69 -16.03
C VAL A 46 -1.81 -15.94 -17.47
N GLY A 47 -1.56 -14.99 -18.38
CA GLY A 47 -1.98 -15.10 -19.78
C GLY A 47 -1.32 -16.26 -20.52
N LYS A 48 -0.03 -16.51 -20.27
CA LYS A 48 0.71 -17.58 -20.93
C LYS A 48 0.35 -18.99 -20.43
N ILE A 49 0.05 -19.12 -19.13
CA ILE A 49 -0.18 -20.41 -18.51
C ILE A 49 -1.67 -20.76 -18.47
N LEU A 50 -2.53 -19.81 -18.09
CA LEU A 50 -3.96 -20.03 -17.90
C LEU A 50 -4.80 -19.70 -19.14
N GLY A 51 -4.19 -19.07 -20.16
CA GLY A 51 -4.83 -18.79 -21.44
C GLY A 51 -5.58 -17.46 -21.51
N VAL A 52 -6.30 -17.28 -22.65
CA VAL A 52 -6.90 -16.01 -23.04
C VAL A 52 -8.05 -15.60 -22.11
N ASP A 53 -8.85 -16.55 -21.63
CA ASP A 53 -10.00 -16.26 -20.75
C ASP A 53 -9.57 -15.69 -19.41
N ALA A 54 -8.48 -16.25 -18.82
CA ALA A 54 -7.90 -15.74 -17.60
C ALA A 54 -7.30 -14.33 -17.80
N LEU A 55 -6.62 -14.12 -18.93
CA LEU A 55 -6.08 -12.80 -19.29
C LEU A 55 -7.19 -11.77 -19.50
N ALA A 56 -8.26 -12.15 -20.19
CA ALA A 56 -9.43 -11.30 -20.39
C ALA A 56 -10.11 -10.95 -19.04
N ALA A 57 -10.21 -11.94 -18.15
CA ALA A 57 -10.73 -11.74 -16.80
C ALA A 57 -9.91 -10.71 -16.02
N LEU A 58 -8.57 -10.87 -15.97
CA LEU A 58 -7.69 -9.92 -15.28
C LEU A 58 -7.79 -8.53 -15.89
N GLY A 59 -7.74 -8.40 -17.22
CA GLY A 59 -7.86 -7.10 -17.90
C GLY A 59 -9.18 -6.38 -17.60
N THR A 60 -10.28 -7.15 -17.53
CA THR A 60 -11.61 -6.57 -17.23
C THR A 60 -11.72 -6.06 -15.80
N VAL A 61 -11.11 -6.75 -14.84
CA VAL A 61 -11.18 -6.35 -13.42
C VAL A 61 -10.12 -5.35 -13.01
N GLU A 62 -9.16 -5.06 -13.88
CA GLU A 62 -8.05 -4.14 -13.60
C GLU A 62 -8.55 -2.74 -13.21
N SER A 63 -9.62 -2.26 -13.83
CA SER A 63 -10.23 -0.97 -13.50
C SER A 63 -10.74 -0.93 -12.04
N ILE A 64 -11.34 -2.02 -11.55
CA ILE A 64 -11.79 -2.12 -10.15
C ILE A 64 -10.56 -2.13 -9.23
N ASN A 65 -9.54 -2.88 -9.61
CA ASN A 65 -8.30 -2.98 -8.84
C ASN A 65 -7.62 -1.61 -8.70
N TRP A 66 -7.48 -0.86 -9.78
CA TRP A 66 -6.94 0.50 -9.77
C TRP A 66 -7.74 1.44 -8.89
N LEU A 67 -9.07 1.42 -8.98
CA LEU A 67 -9.95 2.24 -8.17
C LEU A 67 -9.77 1.95 -6.66
N VAL A 68 -9.73 0.68 -6.28
CA VAL A 68 -9.57 0.27 -4.89
C VAL A 68 -8.18 0.60 -4.37
N LEU A 69 -7.13 0.21 -5.10
CA LEU A 69 -5.74 0.45 -4.70
C LEU A 69 -5.40 1.94 -4.72
N GLY A 70 -5.85 2.69 -5.72
CA GLY A 70 -5.68 4.14 -5.81
C GLY A 70 -6.29 4.86 -4.61
N THR A 71 -7.50 4.44 -4.20
CA THR A 71 -8.17 4.98 -3.00
C THR A 71 -7.35 4.69 -1.73
N ILE A 72 -6.89 3.45 -1.55
CA ILE A 72 -6.06 3.05 -0.39
C ILE A 72 -4.76 3.85 -0.36
N GLN A 73 -4.08 3.96 -1.49
CA GLN A 73 -2.85 4.75 -1.61
C GLN A 73 -3.07 6.23 -1.28
N GLY A 74 -4.11 6.82 -1.84
CA GLY A 74 -4.41 8.24 -1.63
C GLY A 74 -4.71 8.54 -0.17
N ILE A 75 -5.58 7.75 0.49
CA ILE A 75 -5.90 7.92 1.90
C ILE A 75 -4.63 7.84 2.77
N THR A 76 -3.81 6.82 2.55
CA THR A 76 -2.59 6.63 3.35
C THR A 76 -1.52 7.68 3.08
N GLN A 77 -1.39 8.16 1.84
CA GLN A 77 -0.52 9.29 1.49
C GLN A 77 -1.00 10.59 2.17
N GLY A 78 -2.30 10.85 2.19
CA GLY A 78 -2.87 11.99 2.89
C GLY A 78 -2.54 11.99 4.38
N PHE A 79 -2.59 10.82 5.04
CA PHE A 79 -2.14 10.70 6.43
C PHE A 79 -0.64 11.02 6.58
N GLY A 80 0.18 10.57 5.63
CA GLY A 80 1.61 10.86 5.58
C GLY A 80 1.93 12.35 5.50
N ILE A 81 1.09 13.16 4.85
CA ILE A 81 1.28 14.62 4.75
C ILE A 81 1.29 15.27 6.14
N LEU A 82 0.28 14.97 6.97
CA LEU A 82 0.20 15.56 8.31
C LEU A 82 1.34 15.06 9.21
N VAL A 83 1.68 13.78 9.12
CA VAL A 83 2.81 13.18 9.85
C VAL A 83 4.13 13.86 9.46
N SER A 84 4.39 14.07 8.17
CA SER A 84 5.62 14.73 7.70
C SER A 84 5.71 16.18 8.15
N GLN A 85 4.58 16.91 8.18
CA GLN A 85 4.52 18.29 8.70
C GLN A 85 4.87 18.36 10.19
N GLN A 86 4.30 17.44 11.00
CA GLN A 86 4.59 17.41 12.44
C GLN A 86 6.04 17.00 12.71
N PHE A 87 6.54 16.04 11.94
CA PHE A 87 7.93 15.60 12.01
C PHE A 87 8.90 16.73 11.67
N GLY A 88 8.69 17.42 10.54
CA GLY A 88 9.50 18.58 10.13
C GLY A 88 9.44 19.75 11.13
N ALA A 89 8.29 19.94 11.79
CA ALA A 89 8.11 20.95 12.83
C ALA A 89 8.71 20.54 14.20
N LYS A 90 9.27 19.32 14.33
CA LYS A 90 9.84 18.74 15.57
C LYS A 90 8.84 18.74 16.75
N LYS A 91 7.55 18.58 16.46
CA LYS A 91 6.47 18.53 17.47
C LYS A 91 6.18 17.07 17.84
N GLU A 92 6.99 16.48 18.70
CA GLU A 92 6.96 15.04 19.02
C GLU A 92 5.61 14.56 19.58
N GLU A 93 4.98 15.30 20.50
CA GLU A 93 3.68 14.93 21.07
C GLU A 93 2.58 14.93 20.00
N ALA A 94 2.50 15.99 19.19
CA ALA A 94 1.53 16.09 18.09
C ALA A 94 1.79 15.05 17.00
N LEU A 95 3.06 14.70 16.74
CA LEU A 95 3.46 13.65 15.81
C LEU A 95 2.93 12.27 16.26
N GLN A 96 3.20 11.90 17.52
CA GLN A 96 2.74 10.63 18.08
C GLN A 96 1.21 10.55 18.09
N GLU A 97 0.53 11.62 18.49
CA GLU A 97 -0.93 11.71 18.47
C GLU A 97 -1.47 11.55 17.05
N THR A 98 -0.85 12.21 16.07
CA THR A 98 -1.23 12.09 14.66
C THR A 98 -1.08 10.67 14.14
N ILE A 99 0.04 9.99 14.45
CA ILE A 99 0.28 8.60 14.03
C ILE A 99 -0.74 7.66 14.65
N PHE A 100 -1.11 7.85 15.93
CA PHE A 100 -2.14 7.05 16.59
C PHE A 100 -3.49 7.17 15.87
N HIS A 101 -3.95 8.42 15.62
CA HIS A 101 -5.22 8.65 14.91
C HIS A 101 -5.20 8.15 13.47
N ALA A 102 -4.08 8.34 12.76
CA ALA A 102 -3.88 7.81 11.41
C ALA A 102 -3.92 6.28 11.40
N SER A 103 -3.28 5.61 12.37
CA SER A 103 -3.33 4.15 12.50
C SER A 103 -4.75 3.64 12.77
N PHE A 104 -5.47 4.31 13.67
CA PHE A 104 -6.86 3.98 13.96
C PHE A 104 -7.75 4.12 12.71
N LEU A 105 -7.64 5.25 12.00
CA LEU A 105 -8.40 5.48 10.77
C LEU A 105 -8.02 4.49 9.66
N ALA A 106 -6.75 4.11 9.55
CA ALA A 106 -6.31 3.11 8.59
C ALA A 106 -6.94 1.73 8.86
N VAL A 107 -7.01 1.31 10.13
CA VAL A 107 -7.69 0.05 10.51
C VAL A 107 -9.19 0.12 10.22
N VAL A 108 -9.86 1.20 10.59
CA VAL A 108 -11.29 1.39 10.32
C VAL A 108 -11.54 1.39 8.80
N ALA A 109 -10.74 2.12 8.03
CA ALA A 109 -10.84 2.14 6.58
C ALA A 109 -10.61 0.75 5.98
N ALA A 110 -9.59 0.00 6.44
CA ALA A 110 -9.32 -1.36 5.98
C ALA A 110 -10.54 -2.27 6.16
N ILE A 111 -11.18 -2.23 7.33
CA ILE A 111 -12.37 -3.03 7.61
C ILE A 111 -13.55 -2.60 6.71
N LEU A 112 -13.82 -1.29 6.63
CA LEU A 112 -14.94 -0.76 5.83
C LEU A 112 -14.76 -1.07 4.34
N PHE A 113 -13.56 -0.87 3.79
CA PHE A 113 -13.26 -1.20 2.40
C PHE A 113 -13.36 -2.71 2.14
N THR A 114 -12.79 -3.55 3.01
CA THR A 114 -12.87 -5.01 2.85
C THR A 114 -14.32 -5.47 2.83
N VAL A 115 -15.09 -5.11 3.86
CA VAL A 115 -16.49 -5.56 3.97
C VAL A 115 -17.34 -4.98 2.84
N GLY A 116 -17.23 -3.66 2.59
CA GLY A 116 -18.02 -2.98 1.57
C GLY A 116 -17.76 -3.51 0.16
N ILE A 117 -16.48 -3.73 -0.17
CA ILE A 117 -16.10 -4.24 -1.49
C ILE A 117 -16.51 -5.71 -1.64
N LEU A 118 -16.21 -6.58 -0.66
CA LEU A 118 -16.56 -8.00 -0.77
C LEU A 118 -18.06 -8.22 -0.92
N ILE A 119 -18.90 -7.42 -0.24
CA ILE A 119 -20.35 -7.46 -0.41
C ILE A 119 -20.77 -6.89 -1.77
N GLY A 120 -20.12 -5.82 -2.22
CA GLY A 120 -20.45 -5.12 -3.47
C GLY A 120 -19.92 -5.80 -4.74
N LEU A 121 -18.97 -6.76 -4.63
CA LEU A 121 -18.29 -7.37 -5.79
C LEU A 121 -19.25 -7.90 -6.88
N PRO A 122 -20.30 -8.68 -6.58
CA PRO A 122 -21.19 -9.17 -7.62
C PRO A 122 -21.89 -8.04 -8.38
N GLY A 123 -22.24 -6.96 -7.68
CA GLY A 123 -22.83 -5.76 -8.27
C GLY A 123 -21.85 -4.99 -9.15
N LEU A 124 -20.61 -4.82 -8.69
CA LEU A 124 -19.55 -4.14 -9.45
C LEU A 124 -19.24 -4.88 -10.75
N VAL A 125 -19.08 -6.20 -10.70
CA VAL A 125 -18.86 -7.04 -11.88
C VAL A 125 -20.08 -6.98 -12.83
N GLY A 126 -21.28 -6.85 -12.29
CA GLY A 126 -22.51 -6.64 -13.07
C GLY A 126 -22.53 -5.28 -13.79
N ILE A 127 -22.15 -4.20 -13.12
CA ILE A 127 -22.11 -2.84 -13.68
C ILE A 127 -21.09 -2.76 -14.82
N LEU A 128 -19.93 -3.42 -14.68
CA LEU A 128 -18.90 -3.49 -15.73
C LEU A 128 -19.30 -4.38 -16.92
N GLN A 129 -20.49 -4.98 -16.89
CA GLN A 129 -21.01 -5.85 -17.94
C GLN A 129 -20.03 -6.97 -18.33
N VAL A 130 -19.34 -7.54 -17.32
CA VAL A 130 -18.38 -8.65 -17.53
C VAL A 130 -19.10 -9.81 -18.20
N PRO A 131 -18.55 -10.36 -19.31
CA PRO A 131 -19.14 -11.51 -20.01
C PRO A 131 -19.40 -12.68 -19.04
N VAL A 132 -20.51 -13.37 -19.25
CA VAL A 132 -20.99 -14.44 -18.34
C VAL A 132 -19.94 -15.55 -18.19
N ASP A 133 -19.25 -15.86 -19.29
CA ASP A 133 -18.28 -16.95 -19.36
C ASP A 133 -17.05 -16.74 -18.46
N ILE A 134 -16.56 -15.48 -18.35
CA ILE A 134 -15.38 -15.15 -17.54
C ILE A 134 -15.73 -14.60 -16.15
N ARG A 135 -17.02 -14.32 -15.87
CA ARG A 135 -17.47 -13.76 -14.59
C ARG A 135 -17.07 -14.58 -13.36
N PRO A 136 -17.16 -15.92 -13.36
CA PRO A 136 -16.70 -16.73 -12.22
C PRO A 136 -15.19 -16.55 -11.96
N ILE A 137 -14.38 -16.50 -13.04
CA ILE A 137 -12.93 -16.31 -12.97
C ILE A 137 -12.60 -14.93 -12.36
N CYS A 138 -13.31 -13.87 -12.79
CA CYS A 138 -13.17 -12.54 -12.22
C CYS A 138 -13.49 -12.50 -10.73
N LEU A 139 -14.61 -13.09 -10.32
CA LEU A 139 -15.03 -13.13 -8.92
C LEU A 139 -14.04 -13.91 -8.06
N ASP A 140 -13.59 -15.07 -8.53
CA ASP A 140 -12.61 -15.89 -7.85
C ASP A 140 -11.29 -15.15 -7.58
N TYR A 141 -10.81 -14.41 -8.57
CA TYR A 141 -9.63 -13.55 -8.42
C TYR A 141 -9.86 -12.40 -7.43
N LEU A 142 -10.96 -11.66 -7.62
CA LEU A 142 -11.26 -10.47 -6.82
C LEU A 142 -11.57 -10.78 -5.36
N TYR A 143 -12.27 -11.89 -5.06
CA TYR A 143 -12.54 -12.28 -3.68
C TYR A 143 -11.25 -12.55 -2.89
N VAL A 144 -10.28 -13.24 -3.50
CA VAL A 144 -8.99 -13.51 -2.87
C VAL A 144 -8.20 -12.22 -2.72
N LEU A 145 -8.09 -11.43 -3.80
CA LEU A 145 -7.31 -10.19 -3.82
C LEU A 145 -7.84 -9.18 -2.79
N PHE A 146 -9.15 -8.92 -2.81
CA PHE A 146 -9.75 -7.92 -1.92
C PHE A 146 -9.99 -8.43 -0.48
N GLY A 147 -9.99 -9.74 -0.26
CA GLY A 147 -9.79 -10.30 1.07
C GLY A 147 -8.46 -9.90 1.69
N GLY A 148 -7.45 -9.61 0.87
CA GLY A 148 -6.13 -9.08 1.25
C GLY A 148 -6.07 -7.56 1.52
N ILE A 149 -7.16 -6.81 1.35
CA ILE A 149 -7.18 -5.34 1.57
C ILE A 149 -6.56 -4.91 2.91
N PRO A 150 -6.79 -5.58 4.05
CA PRO A 150 -6.17 -5.18 5.31
C PRO A 150 -4.63 -5.20 5.25
N LEU A 151 -4.05 -6.16 4.55
CA LEU A 151 -2.60 -6.29 4.37
C LEU A 151 -2.06 -5.26 3.38
N MET A 152 -2.80 -4.99 2.30
CA MET A 152 -2.49 -3.92 1.35
C MET A 152 -2.54 -2.55 2.03
N MET A 153 -3.56 -2.30 2.87
CA MET A 153 -3.65 -1.07 3.68
C MET A 153 -2.47 -0.94 4.63
N LEU A 154 -2.08 -2.04 5.30
CA LEU A 154 -0.94 -2.05 6.21
C LEU A 154 0.36 -1.70 5.48
N TYR A 155 0.59 -2.29 4.28
CA TYR A 155 1.75 -1.95 3.46
C TYR A 155 1.74 -0.46 3.07
N ASN A 156 0.65 0.03 2.50
CA ASN A 156 0.56 1.41 2.03
C ASN A 156 0.70 2.41 3.18
N PHE A 157 0.09 2.12 4.34
CA PHE A 157 0.19 2.93 5.55
C PHE A 157 1.63 2.98 6.07
N THR A 158 2.28 1.82 6.27
CA THR A 158 3.66 1.78 6.78
C THR A 158 4.65 2.41 5.81
N ALA A 159 4.47 2.21 4.50
CA ALA A 159 5.25 2.87 3.47
C ALA A 159 5.05 4.39 3.46
N ALA A 160 3.81 4.88 3.64
CA ALA A 160 3.52 6.31 3.76
C ALA A 160 4.17 6.92 5.01
N MET A 161 4.13 6.21 6.16
CA MET A 161 4.82 6.64 7.38
C MET A 161 6.34 6.71 7.19
N LEU A 162 6.97 5.69 6.60
CA LEU A 162 8.42 5.69 6.32
C LEU A 162 8.79 6.87 5.41
N ARG A 163 8.00 7.14 4.38
CA ARG A 163 8.19 8.31 3.51
C ARG A 163 8.03 9.62 4.27
N ALA A 164 7.08 9.71 5.19
CA ALA A 164 6.90 10.89 6.03
C ALA A 164 8.11 11.17 6.94
N PHE A 165 8.85 10.13 7.34
CA PHE A 165 10.13 10.24 8.05
C PHE A 165 11.35 10.42 7.14
N GLY A 166 11.15 10.59 5.81
CA GLY A 166 12.24 10.79 4.85
C GLY A 166 12.91 9.49 4.37
N ASP A 167 12.38 8.32 4.70
CA ASP A 167 12.87 7.03 4.21
C ASP A 167 12.07 6.55 2.99
N SER A 168 12.56 6.87 1.80
CA SER A 168 12.00 6.37 0.53
C SER A 168 12.65 5.06 0.06
N LYS A 169 13.79 4.66 0.66
CA LYS A 169 14.53 3.47 0.25
C LYS A 169 13.93 2.17 0.79
N THR A 170 13.43 2.21 2.03
CA THR A 170 12.82 1.02 2.65
C THR A 170 11.56 0.57 1.89
N PRO A 171 10.59 1.44 1.52
CA PRO A 171 9.47 1.05 0.67
C PRO A 171 9.88 0.51 -0.70
N LEU A 172 10.92 1.10 -1.34
CA LEU A 172 11.48 0.57 -2.58
C LEU A 172 12.01 -0.86 -2.40
N THR A 173 12.82 -1.08 -1.36
CA THR A 173 13.37 -2.42 -1.07
C THR A 173 12.25 -3.43 -0.81
N ALA A 174 11.21 -3.04 -0.05
CA ALA A 174 10.04 -3.86 0.19
C ALA A 174 9.30 -4.22 -1.10
N CYS A 175 9.14 -3.25 -2.02
CA CYS A 175 8.52 -3.46 -3.32
C CYS A 175 9.29 -4.46 -4.18
N VAL A 176 10.64 -4.33 -4.25
CA VAL A 176 11.50 -5.27 -5.00
C VAL A 176 11.41 -6.68 -4.42
N ILE A 177 11.49 -6.82 -3.10
CA ILE A 177 11.34 -8.12 -2.44
C ILE A 177 9.95 -8.72 -2.75
N ALA A 178 8.89 -7.93 -2.60
CA ALA A 178 7.53 -8.38 -2.89
C ALA A 178 7.38 -8.84 -4.35
N ALA A 179 7.92 -8.10 -5.31
CA ALA A 179 7.87 -8.45 -6.73
C ALA A 179 8.55 -9.80 -7.02
N LEU A 180 9.74 -10.04 -6.46
CA LEU A 180 10.45 -11.29 -6.63
C LEU A 180 9.70 -12.48 -6.02
N PHE A 181 9.18 -12.31 -4.79
CA PHE A 181 8.38 -13.34 -4.13
C PHE A 181 7.06 -13.59 -4.85
N ASN A 182 6.38 -12.54 -5.34
CA ASN A 182 5.15 -12.69 -6.10
C ASN A 182 5.37 -13.55 -7.35
N ILE A 183 6.35 -13.20 -8.20
CA ILE A 183 6.67 -14.00 -9.41
C ILE A 183 6.97 -15.46 -9.07
N ALA A 184 7.74 -15.73 -8.02
CA ALA A 184 8.07 -17.09 -7.60
C ALA A 184 6.82 -17.85 -7.12
N LEU A 185 5.94 -17.18 -6.35
CA LEU A 185 4.71 -17.76 -5.83
C LEU A 185 3.66 -17.96 -6.94
N ASP A 186 3.57 -17.06 -7.92
CA ASP A 186 2.71 -17.22 -9.09
C ASP A 186 3.04 -18.48 -9.85
N LEU A 187 4.32 -18.67 -10.18
CA LEU A 187 4.77 -19.88 -10.85
C LEU A 187 4.47 -21.14 -10.02
N TYR A 188 4.71 -21.09 -8.72
CA TYR A 188 4.46 -22.23 -7.84
C TYR A 188 2.96 -22.54 -7.72
N PHE A 189 2.11 -21.54 -7.44
CA PHE A 189 0.67 -21.77 -7.25
C PHE A 189 -0.07 -22.10 -8.55
N ILE A 190 0.38 -21.54 -9.67
CA ILE A 190 -0.27 -21.77 -10.96
C ILE A 190 0.21 -23.08 -11.59
N LEU A 191 1.56 -23.33 -11.61
CA LEU A 191 2.12 -24.51 -12.30
C LEU A 191 2.07 -25.77 -11.45
N GLU A 192 2.50 -25.68 -10.18
CA GLU A 192 2.64 -26.88 -9.34
C GLU A 192 1.32 -27.22 -8.64
N LEU A 193 0.59 -26.24 -8.14
CA LEU A 193 -0.65 -26.46 -7.39
C LEU A 193 -1.91 -26.39 -8.27
N GLY A 194 -1.82 -25.84 -9.47
CA GLY A 194 -2.97 -25.72 -10.39
C GLY A 194 -4.11 -24.82 -9.88
N TRP A 195 -3.81 -23.85 -8.99
CA TRP A 195 -4.84 -23.00 -8.38
C TRP A 195 -5.38 -21.89 -9.30
N GLY A 196 -4.88 -21.80 -10.53
CA GLY A 196 -5.35 -20.84 -11.52
C GLY A 196 -5.25 -19.39 -11.04
N VAL A 197 -6.25 -18.59 -11.37
CA VAL A 197 -6.28 -17.14 -11.02
C VAL A 197 -6.34 -16.88 -9.51
N LYS A 198 -6.89 -17.81 -8.72
CA LYS A 198 -6.88 -17.71 -7.24
C LYS A 198 -5.45 -17.78 -6.71
N GLY A 199 -4.61 -18.61 -7.35
CA GLY A 199 -3.19 -18.71 -7.02
C GLY A 199 -2.46 -17.39 -7.22
N ALA A 200 -2.66 -16.73 -8.37
CA ALA A 200 -2.10 -15.42 -8.66
C ALA A 200 -2.54 -14.35 -7.64
N ALA A 201 -3.84 -14.27 -7.35
CA ALA A 201 -4.35 -13.35 -6.34
C ALA A 201 -3.73 -13.60 -4.96
N LEU A 202 -3.61 -14.87 -4.55
CA LEU A 202 -3.02 -15.25 -3.27
C LEU A 202 -1.51 -14.93 -3.21
N ALA A 203 -0.78 -15.17 -4.30
CA ALA A 203 0.63 -14.80 -4.40
C ALA A 203 0.84 -13.29 -4.19
N THR A 204 -0.03 -12.47 -4.79
CA THR A 204 -0.04 -11.01 -4.59
C THR A 204 -0.28 -10.64 -3.13
N VAL A 205 -1.27 -11.25 -2.47
CA VAL A 205 -1.59 -10.98 -1.05
C VAL A 205 -0.42 -11.39 -0.14
N ILE A 206 0.21 -12.54 -0.38
CA ILE A 206 1.37 -13.00 0.40
C ILE A 206 2.57 -12.07 0.18
N ALA A 207 2.86 -11.68 -1.05
CA ALA A 207 3.95 -10.76 -1.37
C ALA A 207 3.76 -9.39 -0.67
N GLN A 208 2.54 -8.86 -0.68
CA GLN A 208 2.17 -7.64 0.04
C GLN A 208 2.30 -7.80 1.56
N THR A 209 1.99 -8.97 2.09
CA THR A 209 2.17 -9.29 3.52
C THR A 209 3.64 -9.23 3.91
N LEU A 210 4.53 -9.82 3.11
CA LEU A 210 5.98 -9.78 3.34
C LEU A 210 6.51 -8.34 3.28
N ALA A 211 6.08 -7.57 2.27
CA ALA A 211 6.44 -6.15 2.15
C ALA A 211 5.97 -5.34 3.36
N SER A 212 4.72 -5.55 3.81
CA SER A 212 4.16 -4.85 4.97
C SER A 212 4.91 -5.20 6.25
N ALA A 213 5.23 -6.47 6.47
CA ALA A 213 6.00 -6.91 7.62
C ALA A 213 7.41 -6.29 7.66
N TYR A 214 8.08 -6.22 6.51
CA TYR A 214 9.38 -5.57 6.40
C TYR A 214 9.31 -4.06 6.67
N CYS A 215 8.33 -3.35 6.09
CA CYS A 215 8.11 -1.93 6.34
C CYS A 215 7.77 -1.66 7.81
N LEU A 216 6.89 -2.47 8.40
CA LEU A 216 6.50 -2.35 9.81
C LEU A 216 7.69 -2.57 10.74
N TRP A 217 8.51 -3.60 10.47
CA TRP A 217 9.73 -3.86 11.24
C TRP A 217 10.70 -2.69 11.20
N LYS A 218 10.88 -2.06 10.02
CA LYS A 218 11.72 -0.87 9.88
C LYS A 218 11.11 0.34 10.60
N LEU A 219 9.81 0.54 10.47
CA LEU A 219 9.08 1.63 11.12
C LEU A 219 9.21 1.55 12.66
N CYS A 220 9.06 0.34 13.23
CA CYS A 220 9.21 0.13 14.67
C CYS A 220 10.62 0.39 15.20
N ARG A 221 11.64 0.50 14.34
CA ARG A 221 13.02 0.82 14.72
C ARG A 221 13.35 2.32 14.69
N ILE A 222 12.40 3.17 14.30
CA ILE A 222 12.60 4.61 14.30
C ILE A 222 12.54 5.12 15.75
N GLU A 223 13.63 5.76 16.21
CA GLU A 223 13.81 6.19 17.60
C GLU A 223 12.66 7.08 18.11
N VAL A 224 12.14 7.98 17.28
CA VAL A 224 11.01 8.87 17.62
C VAL A 224 9.74 8.09 18.02
N LEU A 225 9.59 6.85 17.53
CA LEU A 225 8.47 5.98 17.88
C LEU A 225 8.77 5.10 19.10
N THR A 226 10.06 4.88 19.41
CA THR A 226 10.51 4.02 20.53
C THR A 226 10.80 4.79 21.79
N GLU A 227 11.10 6.10 21.72
CA GLU A 227 11.27 6.93 22.90
C GLU A 227 9.96 7.01 23.68
N LYS A 228 10.09 6.65 24.94
CA LYS A 228 9.07 6.51 25.98
C LYS A 228 7.71 7.11 25.61
N ARG A 229 6.80 6.27 25.17
CA ARG A 229 5.36 6.49 25.35
C ARG A 229 5.13 6.83 26.82
N LYS A 230 5.25 8.11 27.20
CA LYS A 230 4.53 8.59 28.37
C LYS A 230 3.11 8.14 28.10
N ALA A 231 2.51 7.42 29.04
CA ALA A 231 1.17 6.87 28.93
C ALA A 231 0.16 8.03 28.78
N ALA A 232 0.21 8.70 27.65
CA ALA A 232 -0.79 9.65 27.26
C ALA A 232 -2.06 8.84 27.05
N LYS A 233 -3.09 9.14 27.83
CA LYS A 233 -4.43 8.62 27.60
C LYS A 233 -4.88 9.18 26.26
N TRP A 234 -4.55 8.47 25.18
CA TRP A 234 -4.90 8.83 23.84
C TRP A 234 -6.43 8.80 23.73
N ARG A 235 -7.04 9.97 23.75
CA ARG A 235 -8.46 10.11 23.45
C ARG A 235 -8.59 10.43 21.97
N LEU A 236 -9.54 9.78 21.30
CA LEU A 236 -9.86 10.08 19.92
C LEU A 236 -10.41 11.52 19.84
N HIS A 237 -9.69 12.37 19.13
CA HIS A 237 -10.09 13.75 18.85
C HIS A 237 -10.71 13.84 17.46
N ALA A 238 -12.02 14.08 17.40
CA ALA A 238 -12.76 14.20 16.14
C ALA A 238 -12.16 15.26 15.19
N GLY A 239 -11.61 16.34 15.74
CA GLY A 239 -10.96 17.39 14.94
C GLY A 239 -9.70 16.91 14.22
N LEU A 240 -8.88 16.03 14.84
CA LEU A 240 -7.68 15.48 14.21
C LEU A 240 -8.05 14.40 13.19
N CYS A 241 -9.03 13.56 13.50
CA CYS A 241 -9.60 12.61 12.53
C CYS A 241 -10.15 13.34 11.29
N GLY A 242 -10.90 14.43 11.50
CA GLY A 242 -11.42 15.27 10.42
C GLY A 242 -10.32 15.86 9.52
N LYS A 243 -9.21 16.33 10.10
CA LYS A 243 -8.05 16.82 9.33
C LYS A 243 -7.39 15.72 8.50
N LEU A 244 -7.22 14.53 9.07
CA LEU A 244 -6.65 13.38 8.36
C LEU A 244 -7.53 12.95 7.19
N ILE A 245 -8.84 12.87 7.40
CA ILE A 245 -9.82 12.57 6.34
C ILE A 245 -9.82 13.67 5.27
N TYR A 246 -9.80 14.93 5.68
CA TYR A 246 -9.76 16.09 4.77
C TYR A 246 -8.52 16.07 3.86
N LEU A 247 -7.37 15.61 4.35
CA LEU A 247 -6.16 15.45 3.54
C LEU A 247 -6.16 14.14 2.73
N GLY A 248 -6.75 13.08 3.27
CA GLY A 248 -6.79 11.77 2.61
C GLY A 248 -7.73 11.70 1.42
N LEU A 249 -8.93 12.32 1.52
CA LEU A 249 -9.93 12.27 0.45
C LEU A 249 -9.47 12.90 -0.87
N PRO A 250 -8.91 14.13 -0.91
CA PRO A 250 -8.41 14.70 -2.16
C PRO A 250 -7.28 13.88 -2.78
N MET A 251 -6.40 13.32 -1.95
CA MET A 251 -5.32 12.44 -2.42
C MET A 251 -5.87 11.12 -2.99
N ALA A 252 -6.96 10.59 -2.42
CA ALA A 252 -7.64 9.44 -2.98
C ALA A 252 -8.23 9.77 -4.37
N PHE A 253 -8.90 10.89 -4.51
CA PHE A 253 -9.43 11.35 -5.80
C PHE A 253 -8.35 11.63 -6.85
N GLN A 254 -7.16 12.06 -6.44
CA GLN A 254 -6.03 12.29 -7.35
C GLN A 254 -5.47 10.99 -7.93
N ASN A 255 -5.59 9.88 -7.20
CA ASN A 255 -5.06 8.57 -7.59
C ASN A 255 -6.09 7.69 -8.32
N LEU A 256 -7.32 8.18 -8.54
CA LEU A 256 -8.37 7.55 -9.35
C LEU A 256 -8.27 7.98 -10.81
#